data_a2e4b05eda5a470b309b40e1b11b3319
#
_entry.id   a2e4b05eda5a470b309b40e1b11b3319
#
_cell.length_a   1.000
_cell.length_b   1.000
_cell.length_c   1.000
_cell.angle_alpha   90.00
_cell.angle_beta   90.00
_cell.angle_gamma   90.00
#
_symmetry.space_group_name_H-M   'P 1'
#
loop_
_entity.id
_entity.type
_entity.pdbx_description
1 polymer ?
#
loop_
_entity_poly.entity_id
_entity_poly.type
_entity_poly.pdbx_seq_one_letter_code
_entity_poly.pdbx_strand_id
1 'polypeptide(L)'
;MKAKAVLSVITGFFFGLIGYFVLLLLNIDQPFQLSALSGLLFALLLFPVLVVYGNIMDKRYAKFEKEITSPIFYKTNGNFNLGNGKVKNGNVYFCEAGIVCVCLEEKPYTLDEILLQDIDRYTYTFSQLNVFTNNGRLFVITVPRADEIIDLLMRKGWITPR
;
A
#
# COMPACT_ATOMS: atom_id res chain seq x y z
N MET A 1 -7.74 -11.52 -1.94
CA MET A 1 -7.43 -12.66 -2.83
C MET A 1 -7.48 -12.30 -4.32
N LYS A 2 -8.55 -11.65 -4.82
CA LYS A 2 -8.70 -11.31 -6.26
C LYS A 2 -7.52 -10.51 -6.83
N ALA A 3 -7.04 -9.46 -6.16
CA ALA A 3 -5.93 -8.65 -6.64
C ALA A 3 -4.62 -9.44 -6.78
N LYS A 4 -4.31 -10.36 -5.85
CA LYS A 4 -3.11 -11.20 -5.91
C LYS A 4 -3.18 -12.20 -7.08
N ALA A 5 -4.36 -12.74 -7.37
CA ALA A 5 -4.57 -13.62 -8.53
C ALA A 5 -4.38 -12.84 -9.85
N VAL A 6 -4.97 -11.65 -9.95
CA VAL A 6 -4.80 -10.78 -11.13
C VAL A 6 -3.33 -10.42 -11.33
N LEU A 7 -2.62 -10.01 -10.28
CA LEU A 7 -1.20 -9.68 -10.35
C LEU A 7 -0.37 -10.88 -10.82
N SER A 8 -0.63 -12.07 -10.28
CA SER A 8 0.07 -13.31 -10.67
C SER A 8 -0.15 -13.64 -12.15
N VAL A 9 -1.38 -13.51 -12.65
CA VAL A 9 -1.71 -13.76 -14.07
C VAL A 9 -1.02 -12.74 -14.98
N ILE A 10 -1.08 -11.45 -14.65
CA ILE A 10 -0.43 -10.40 -15.43
C ILE A 10 1.08 -10.63 -15.48
N THR A 11 1.72 -10.92 -14.34
CA THR A 11 3.17 -11.16 -14.28
C THR A 11 3.55 -12.42 -15.06
N GLY A 12 2.74 -13.49 -14.98
CA GLY A 12 2.93 -14.72 -15.77
C GLY A 12 2.81 -14.46 -17.28
N PHE A 13 1.86 -13.62 -17.68
CA PHE A 13 1.71 -13.23 -19.09
C PHE A 13 2.97 -12.49 -19.61
N PHE A 14 3.46 -11.50 -18.87
CA PHE A 14 4.69 -10.79 -19.25
C PHE A 14 5.91 -11.69 -19.26
N PHE A 15 6.02 -12.61 -18.31
CA PHE A 15 7.08 -13.60 -18.27
C PHE A 15 7.05 -14.51 -19.51
N GLY A 16 5.86 -14.99 -19.90
CA GLY A 16 5.65 -15.76 -21.11
C GLY A 16 6.01 -14.97 -22.37
N LEU A 17 5.61 -13.69 -22.44
CA LEU A 17 5.91 -12.82 -23.58
C LEU A 17 7.42 -12.63 -23.76
N ILE A 18 8.15 -12.33 -22.69
CA ILE A 18 9.62 -12.22 -22.71
C ILE A 18 10.24 -13.57 -23.13
N GLY A 19 9.78 -14.68 -22.57
CA GLY A 19 10.21 -16.02 -22.93
C GLY A 19 10.03 -16.31 -24.42
N TYR A 20 8.90 -15.90 -24.99
CA TYR A 20 8.63 -16.06 -26.43
C TYR A 20 9.71 -15.36 -27.30
N PHE A 21 10.04 -14.13 -27.02
CA PHE A 21 11.07 -13.40 -27.77
C PHE A 21 12.46 -14.05 -27.62
N VAL A 22 12.79 -14.51 -26.41
CA VAL A 22 14.07 -15.21 -26.17
C VAL A 22 14.14 -16.51 -26.95
N LEU A 23 13.09 -17.33 -26.94
CA LEU A 23 13.03 -18.60 -27.67
C LEU A 23 13.08 -18.40 -29.19
N LEU A 24 12.46 -17.32 -29.69
CA LEU A 24 12.57 -16.91 -31.10
C LEU A 24 14.01 -16.58 -31.49
N LEU A 25 14.71 -15.79 -30.68
CA LEU A 25 16.11 -15.43 -30.92
C LEU A 25 17.05 -16.65 -30.90
N LEU A 26 16.71 -17.67 -30.10
CA LEU A 26 17.47 -18.92 -30.01
C LEU A 26 17.09 -19.94 -31.09
N ASN A 27 16.15 -19.61 -32.00
CA ASN A 27 15.62 -20.51 -33.01
C ASN A 27 15.12 -21.85 -32.47
N ILE A 28 14.46 -21.81 -31.29
CA ILE A 28 13.88 -23.00 -30.66
C ILE A 28 12.56 -23.34 -31.35
N ASP A 29 12.33 -24.62 -31.63
CA ASP A 29 11.07 -25.09 -32.18
C ASP A 29 9.91 -24.84 -31.22
N GLN A 30 8.77 -24.43 -31.76
CA GLN A 30 7.51 -24.17 -31.03
C GLN A 30 7.65 -23.12 -29.89
N PRO A 31 8.23 -21.94 -30.16
CA PRO A 31 8.52 -20.93 -29.13
C PRO A 31 7.25 -20.44 -28.42
N PHE A 32 6.12 -20.37 -29.13
CA PHE A 32 4.84 -19.95 -28.56
C PHE A 32 4.31 -20.91 -27.49
N GLN A 33 4.34 -22.22 -27.77
CA GLN A 33 3.81 -23.22 -26.83
C GLN A 33 4.66 -23.29 -25.57
N LEU A 34 6.00 -23.30 -25.72
CA LEU A 34 6.92 -23.33 -24.60
C LEU A 34 6.81 -22.05 -23.74
N SER A 35 6.68 -20.90 -24.35
CA SER A 35 6.54 -19.62 -23.63
C SER A 35 5.20 -19.51 -22.91
N ALA A 36 4.11 -19.96 -23.54
CA ALA A 36 2.79 -19.96 -22.90
C ALA A 36 2.76 -20.92 -21.68
N LEU A 37 3.36 -22.10 -21.82
CA LEU A 37 3.47 -23.06 -20.72
C LEU A 37 4.31 -22.49 -19.57
N SER A 38 5.46 -21.89 -19.88
CA SER A 38 6.34 -21.29 -18.86
C SER A 38 5.67 -20.11 -18.14
N GLY A 39 4.95 -19.27 -18.85
CA GLY A 39 4.17 -18.17 -18.27
C GLY A 39 3.07 -18.65 -17.34
N LEU A 40 2.35 -19.72 -17.74
CA LEU A 40 1.33 -20.35 -16.90
C LEU A 40 1.93 -20.97 -15.63
N LEU A 41 3.01 -21.73 -15.75
CA LEU A 41 3.71 -22.32 -14.61
C LEU A 41 4.23 -21.26 -13.65
N PHE A 42 4.80 -20.17 -14.20
CA PHE A 42 5.25 -19.05 -13.38
C PHE A 42 4.10 -18.39 -12.62
N ALA A 43 2.95 -18.15 -13.26
CA ALA A 43 1.77 -17.61 -12.60
C ALA A 43 1.26 -18.52 -11.47
N LEU A 44 1.22 -19.84 -11.71
CA LEU A 44 0.80 -20.82 -10.71
C LEU A 44 1.74 -20.89 -9.51
N LEU A 45 3.05 -20.76 -9.71
CA LEU A 45 4.04 -20.75 -8.62
C LEU A 45 4.06 -19.41 -7.88
N LEU A 46 3.88 -18.28 -8.58
CA LEU A 46 3.89 -16.96 -7.98
C LEU A 46 2.67 -16.71 -7.07
N PHE A 47 1.51 -17.23 -7.45
CA PHE A 47 0.28 -17.01 -6.69
C PHE A 47 0.38 -17.44 -5.20
N PRO A 48 0.77 -18.68 -4.87
CA PRO A 48 0.92 -19.09 -3.47
C PRO A 48 1.98 -18.26 -2.72
N VAL A 49 3.08 -17.89 -3.39
CA VAL A 49 4.10 -17.03 -2.79
C VAL A 49 3.51 -15.67 -2.39
N LEU A 50 2.74 -15.03 -3.28
CA LEU A 50 2.05 -13.77 -2.98
C LEU A 50 1.03 -13.91 -1.85
N VAL A 51 0.32 -15.04 -1.78
CA VAL A 51 -0.65 -15.30 -0.70
C VAL A 51 0.09 -15.45 0.64
N VAL A 52 1.14 -16.28 0.69
CA VAL A 52 1.92 -16.52 1.92
C VAL A 52 2.57 -15.22 2.39
N TYR A 53 3.22 -14.50 1.48
CA TYR A 53 3.84 -13.20 1.81
C TYR A 53 2.81 -12.22 2.38
N GLY A 54 1.66 -12.08 1.72
CA GLY A 54 0.59 -11.20 2.20
C GLY A 54 0.09 -11.59 3.59
N ASN A 55 -0.09 -12.90 3.86
CA ASN A 55 -0.52 -13.37 5.17
C ASN A 55 0.52 -13.09 6.28
N ILE A 56 1.82 -13.18 5.94
CA ILE A 56 2.90 -12.84 6.86
C ILE A 56 2.87 -11.35 7.19
N MET A 57 2.71 -10.51 6.17
CA MET A 57 2.62 -9.05 6.35
C MET A 57 1.39 -8.65 7.17
N ASP A 58 0.22 -9.22 6.86
CA ASP A 58 -1.01 -8.98 7.59
C ASP A 58 -0.86 -9.33 9.08
N LYS A 59 -0.21 -10.47 9.41
CA LYS A 59 0.09 -10.85 10.79
C LYS A 59 1.05 -9.88 11.48
N ARG A 60 2.04 -9.35 10.77
CA ARG A 60 2.97 -8.36 11.32
C ARG A 60 2.23 -7.06 11.63
N TYR A 61 1.43 -6.54 10.70
CA TYR A 61 0.63 -5.34 10.93
C TYR A 61 -0.38 -5.53 12.06
N ALA A 62 -1.03 -6.70 12.16
CA ALA A 62 -1.96 -7.00 13.24
C ALA A 62 -1.31 -6.98 14.64
N LYS A 63 0.00 -7.20 14.73
CA LYS A 63 0.73 -7.01 16.00
C LYS A 63 0.77 -5.55 16.38
N PHE A 64 1.07 -4.65 15.44
CA PHE A 64 1.11 -3.20 15.69
C PHE A 64 -0.28 -2.60 15.93
N GLU A 65 -1.32 -3.15 15.30
CA GLU A 65 -2.70 -2.71 15.57
C GLU A 65 -3.07 -2.84 17.05
N LYS A 66 -2.49 -3.80 17.75
CA LYS A 66 -2.72 -3.97 19.21
C LYS A 66 -2.00 -2.94 20.07
N GLU A 67 -0.97 -2.31 19.54
CA GLU A 67 -0.23 -1.25 20.22
C GLU A 67 -0.90 0.12 20.06
N ILE A 68 -1.81 0.25 19.08
CA ILE A 68 -2.61 1.47 18.87
C ILE A 68 -3.71 1.49 19.93
N THR A 69 -3.62 2.45 20.85
CA THR A 69 -4.55 2.57 21.98
C THR A 69 -5.88 3.23 21.61
N SER A 70 -5.89 4.03 20.53
CA SER A 70 -7.07 4.74 20.06
C SER A 70 -7.92 3.88 19.13
N PRO A 71 -9.25 3.92 19.20
CA PRO A 71 -10.14 3.20 18.29
C PRO A 71 -9.84 3.53 16.82
N ILE A 72 -9.56 2.49 16.03
CA ILE A 72 -9.31 2.59 14.59
C ILE A 72 -10.66 2.57 13.88
N PHE A 73 -10.98 3.60 13.08
CA PHE A 73 -12.20 3.63 12.29
C PHE A 73 -11.97 3.40 10.78
N TYR A 74 -10.72 3.57 10.31
CA TYR A 74 -10.35 3.24 8.94
C TYR A 74 -8.88 2.83 8.85
N LYS A 75 -8.58 1.87 7.98
CA LYS A 75 -7.20 1.47 7.68
C LYS A 75 -7.00 1.26 6.19
N THR A 76 -5.85 1.64 5.69
CA THR A 76 -5.47 1.46 4.29
C THR A 76 -3.96 1.32 4.15
N ASN A 77 -3.52 0.74 3.05
CA ASN A 77 -2.12 0.78 2.64
C ASN A 77 -1.87 2.09 1.89
N GLY A 78 -0.69 2.66 2.06
CA GLY A 78 -0.33 3.87 1.36
C GLY A 78 1.14 4.21 1.48
N ASN A 79 1.51 5.27 0.77
CA ASN A 79 2.81 5.89 0.91
C ASN A 79 2.67 7.13 1.79
N PHE A 80 3.60 7.37 2.68
CA PHE A 80 3.60 8.55 3.53
C PHE A 80 4.98 9.15 3.68
N ASN A 81 5.02 10.48 3.73
CA ASN A 81 6.20 11.28 4.01
C ASN A 81 5.92 12.12 5.25
N LEU A 82 6.71 11.93 6.29
CA LEU A 82 6.53 12.52 7.61
C LEU A 82 7.38 13.78 7.81
N GLY A 83 7.62 14.52 6.71
CA GLY A 83 8.35 15.79 6.74
C GLY A 83 9.87 15.64 6.74
N ASN A 84 10.41 14.43 6.63
CA ASN A 84 11.86 14.17 6.56
C ASN A 84 12.39 13.92 5.14
N GLY A 85 11.57 14.15 4.12
CA GLY A 85 11.90 13.97 2.71
C GLY A 85 11.89 12.52 2.22
N LYS A 86 11.79 11.53 3.11
CA LYS A 86 11.73 10.11 2.74
C LYS A 86 10.29 9.66 2.63
N VAL A 87 9.96 9.03 1.49
CA VAL A 87 8.68 8.36 1.31
C VAL A 87 8.80 6.94 1.85
N LYS A 88 7.88 6.58 2.74
CA LYS A 88 7.77 5.23 3.32
C LYS A 88 6.50 4.58 2.79
N ASN A 89 6.51 3.26 2.65
CA ASN A 89 5.34 2.46 2.32
C ASN A 89 4.88 1.69 3.56
N GLY A 90 3.57 1.63 3.79
CA GLY A 90 3.06 0.90 4.93
C GLY A 90 1.55 1.03 5.12
N ASN A 91 1.10 0.73 6.33
CA ASN A 91 -0.28 0.92 6.71
C ASN A 91 -0.49 2.29 7.36
N VAL A 92 -1.58 2.93 6.97
CA VAL A 92 -2.08 4.16 7.56
C VAL A 92 -3.39 3.85 8.28
N TYR A 93 -3.44 4.17 9.55
CA TYR A 93 -4.59 3.97 10.42
C TYR A 93 -5.16 5.34 10.80
N PHE A 94 -6.43 5.52 10.56
CA PHE A 94 -7.18 6.69 11.02
C PHE A 94 -7.89 6.29 12.31
N CYS A 95 -7.49 6.94 13.41
CA CYS A 95 -7.94 6.67 14.75
C CYS A 95 -8.68 7.87 15.31
N GLU A 96 -9.45 7.71 16.37
CA GLU A 96 -10.13 8.86 17.01
C GLU A 96 -9.14 9.90 17.55
N ALA A 97 -7.95 9.48 17.98
CA ALA A 97 -6.90 10.38 18.48
C ALA A 97 -6.03 11.02 17.38
N GLY A 98 -6.04 10.50 16.15
CA GLY A 98 -5.16 10.98 15.09
C GLY A 98 -4.87 9.97 13.99
N ILE A 99 -3.76 10.16 13.29
CA ILE A 99 -3.31 9.30 12.20
C ILE A 99 -2.07 8.56 12.65
N VAL A 100 -2.06 7.25 12.49
CA VAL A 100 -0.91 6.39 12.82
C VAL A 100 -0.38 5.76 11.52
N CYS A 101 0.90 5.98 11.22
CA CYS A 101 1.58 5.41 10.06
C CYS A 101 2.57 4.34 10.52
N VAL A 102 2.45 3.13 9.99
CA VAL A 102 3.32 1.99 10.34
C VAL A 102 4.09 1.52 9.13
N CYS A 103 5.42 1.64 9.17
CA CYS A 103 6.33 1.12 8.16
C CYS A 103 7.09 -0.10 8.71
N LEU A 104 6.98 -1.24 8.03
CA LEU A 104 7.67 -2.48 8.38
C LEU A 104 8.95 -2.72 7.56
N GLU A 105 9.25 -1.86 6.59
CA GLU A 105 10.43 -1.99 5.73
C GLU A 105 11.72 -1.55 6.44
N GLU A 106 11.62 -0.66 7.42
CA GLU A 106 12.76 -0.18 8.21
C GLU A 106 12.95 -0.99 9.48
N LYS A 107 14.21 -1.17 9.91
CA LYS A 107 14.55 -1.76 11.22
C LYS A 107 15.38 -0.78 12.03
N PRO A 108 14.96 -0.39 13.23
CA PRO A 108 13.72 -0.80 13.91
C PRO A 108 12.48 -0.27 13.18
N TYR A 109 11.39 -1.01 13.28
CA TYR A 109 10.10 -0.60 12.72
C TYR A 109 9.68 0.76 13.25
N THR A 110 9.20 1.64 12.37
CA THR A 110 8.74 2.97 12.77
C THR A 110 7.23 2.97 12.89
N LEU A 111 6.75 3.48 14.01
CA LEU A 111 5.38 3.85 14.25
C LEU A 111 5.39 5.36 14.45
N ASP A 112 4.79 6.06 13.49
CA ASP A 112 4.74 7.51 13.50
C ASP A 112 3.28 7.94 13.72
N GLU A 113 3.04 8.75 14.74
CA GLU A 113 1.72 9.22 15.13
C GLU A 113 1.59 10.73 14.91
N ILE A 114 0.46 11.14 14.34
CA ILE A 114 0.07 12.53 14.18
C ILE A 114 -1.22 12.71 15.00
N LEU A 115 -1.10 13.33 16.16
CA LEU A 115 -2.23 13.56 17.03
C LEU A 115 -3.21 14.59 16.41
N LEU A 116 -4.50 14.34 16.56
CA LEU A 116 -5.54 15.24 16.01
C LEU A 116 -5.39 16.67 16.53
N GLN A 117 -5.04 16.84 17.80
CA GLN A 117 -4.81 18.16 18.42
C GLN A 117 -3.61 18.92 17.82
N ASP A 118 -2.66 18.23 17.20
CA ASP A 118 -1.47 18.81 16.59
C ASP A 118 -1.72 19.22 15.13
N ILE A 119 -2.89 18.89 14.58
CA ILE A 119 -3.23 19.18 13.20
C ILE A 119 -3.84 20.59 13.11
N ASP A 120 -3.21 21.45 12.30
CA ASP A 120 -3.68 22.78 11.99
C ASP A 120 -4.74 22.77 10.88
N ARG A 121 -4.41 22.11 9.76
CA ARG A 121 -5.30 22.04 8.59
C ARG A 121 -4.99 20.84 7.71
N TYR A 122 -5.96 20.52 6.86
CA TYR A 122 -5.84 19.51 5.82
C TYR A 122 -6.02 20.15 4.44
N THR A 123 -5.26 19.66 3.46
CA THR A 123 -5.58 19.84 2.04
C THR A 123 -5.56 18.48 1.38
N TYR A 124 -6.34 18.30 0.33
CA TYR A 124 -6.42 17.02 -0.35
C TYR A 124 -6.54 17.18 -1.86
N THR A 125 -6.05 16.16 -2.55
CA THR A 125 -6.22 15.92 -3.98
C THR A 125 -6.77 14.52 -4.16
N PHE A 126 -7.01 14.08 -5.38
CA PHE A 126 -7.65 12.81 -5.72
C PHE A 126 -7.06 11.56 -4.97
N SER A 127 -5.76 11.52 -4.70
CA SER A 127 -5.12 10.38 -4.05
C SER A 127 -4.23 10.77 -2.86
N GLN A 128 -4.20 12.04 -2.49
CA GLN A 128 -3.23 12.55 -1.55
C GLN A 128 -3.91 13.42 -0.50
N LEU A 129 -3.61 13.11 0.76
CA LEU A 129 -3.98 13.90 1.92
C LEU A 129 -2.71 14.60 2.44
N ASN A 130 -2.74 15.92 2.48
CA ASN A 130 -1.69 16.73 3.08
C ASN A 130 -2.17 17.21 4.45
N VAL A 131 -1.42 16.88 5.47
CA VAL A 131 -1.70 17.21 6.87
C VAL A 131 -0.68 18.23 7.33
N PHE A 132 -1.13 19.42 7.66
CA PHE A 132 -0.30 20.48 8.22
C PHE A 132 -0.47 20.48 9.73
N THR A 133 0.63 20.53 10.44
CA THR A 133 0.63 20.53 11.91
C THR A 133 0.94 21.92 12.46
N ASN A 134 0.52 22.17 13.70
CA ASN A 134 0.72 23.44 14.42
C ASN A 134 2.20 23.85 14.53
N ASN A 135 3.12 22.88 14.46
CA ASN A 135 4.58 23.12 14.46
C ASN A 135 5.15 23.34 13.05
N GLY A 136 4.31 23.54 12.04
CA GLY A 136 4.71 23.85 10.66
C GLY A 136 5.20 22.65 9.85
N ARG A 137 5.06 21.42 10.33
CA ARG A 137 5.39 20.22 9.54
C ARG A 137 4.28 19.90 8.55
N LEU A 138 4.69 19.38 7.39
CA LEU A 138 3.80 18.85 6.37
C LEU A 138 3.99 17.34 6.29
N PHE A 139 2.90 16.62 6.50
CA PHE A 139 2.81 15.18 6.25
C PHE A 139 2.02 14.94 4.99
N VAL A 140 2.58 14.15 4.10
CA VAL A 140 1.96 13.81 2.81
C VAL A 140 1.62 12.33 2.83
N ILE A 141 0.34 12.01 2.72
CA ILE A 141 -0.18 10.65 2.78
C ILE A 141 -0.87 10.35 1.45
N THR A 142 -0.30 9.44 0.67
CA THR A 142 -0.87 8.99 -0.61
C THR A 142 -1.53 7.64 -0.39
N VAL A 143 -2.83 7.57 -0.59
CA VAL A 143 -3.65 6.39 -0.34
C VAL A 143 -4.60 6.13 -1.52
N PRO A 144 -4.92 4.88 -1.82
CA PRO A 144 -5.98 4.58 -2.77
C PRO A 144 -7.33 5.03 -2.19
N ARG A 145 -8.20 5.57 -3.03
CA ARG A 145 -9.57 5.98 -2.66
C ARG A 145 -9.58 7.05 -1.56
N ALA A 146 -8.73 8.07 -1.73
CA ALA A 146 -8.63 9.18 -0.78
C ALA A 146 -9.97 9.93 -0.60
N ASP A 147 -10.83 9.93 -1.62
CA ASP A 147 -12.19 10.45 -1.60
C ASP A 147 -13.04 9.82 -0.50
N GLU A 148 -13.04 8.49 -0.38
CA GLU A 148 -13.78 7.79 0.69
C GLU A 148 -13.25 8.15 2.08
N ILE A 149 -11.93 8.29 2.20
CA ILE A 149 -11.30 8.68 3.47
C ILE A 149 -11.71 10.09 3.85
N ILE A 150 -11.72 11.01 2.89
CA ILE A 150 -12.08 12.39 3.12
C ILE A 150 -13.55 12.52 3.54
N ASP A 151 -14.45 11.82 2.86
CA ASP A 151 -15.86 11.77 3.25
C ASP A 151 -16.02 11.23 4.69
N LEU A 152 -15.21 10.26 5.08
CA LEU A 152 -15.23 9.72 6.42
C LEU A 152 -14.69 10.72 7.45
N LEU A 153 -13.59 11.41 7.14
CA LEU A 153 -13.00 12.43 7.99
C LEU A 153 -13.95 13.62 8.17
N MET A 154 -14.68 14.03 7.11
CA MET A 154 -15.72 15.06 7.20
C MET A 154 -16.84 14.63 8.16
N ARG A 155 -17.35 13.38 8.03
CA ARG A 155 -18.38 12.86 8.93
C ARG A 155 -17.92 12.78 10.39
N LYS A 156 -16.63 12.59 10.62
CA LYS A 156 -16.02 12.58 11.95
C LYS A 156 -15.69 13.99 12.47
N GLY A 157 -15.97 15.02 11.68
CA GLY A 157 -15.69 16.41 12.06
C GLY A 157 -14.20 16.81 11.99
N TRP A 158 -13.37 16.01 11.34
CA TRP A 158 -11.95 16.29 11.19
C TRP A 158 -11.66 17.36 10.12
N ILE A 159 -12.47 17.37 9.07
CA ILE A 159 -12.35 18.29 7.94
C ILE A 159 -13.62 19.12 7.88
N THR A 160 -13.48 20.43 7.98
CA THR A 160 -14.57 21.34 7.71
C THR A 160 -14.57 21.68 6.22
N PRO A 161 -15.65 21.44 5.48
CA PRO A 161 -15.73 21.87 4.09
C PRO A 161 -15.54 23.38 4.03
N ARG A 162 -14.54 23.81 3.26
CA ARG A 162 -14.36 25.23 2.91
C ARG A 162 -14.81 25.47 1.50
#